data_614461d9ed30b80c70c906251e476b05
#
_entry.id   614461d9ed30b80c70c906251e476b05
#
_cell.length_a   1.000
_cell.length_b   1.000
_cell.length_c   1.000
_cell.angle_alpha   90.00
_cell.angle_beta   90.00
_cell.angle_gamma   90.00
#
_symmetry.space_group_name_H-M   'P 1'
#
loop_
_entity.id
_entity.type
_entity.pdbx_description
1 polymer ?
#
loop_
_entity_poly.entity_id
_entity_poly.type
_entity_poly.pdbx_seq_one_letter_code
_entity_poly.pdbx_strand_id
1 'polypeptide(L)'
;IKFLIVYIPILYLAGLVISIFWYEYTKGVWDFSNQTNLIRSIFIDNISTILFLPIAIFIMIYLFILGVLFFSKLLLILINMIHLPKEGIFLAEVRNLDYDFWMLRTILKKIALWLLRNGPVPWADFIALKWFGVNMDSSSHLYDAWCDAEFVSIGRKVLCGQGATIMSSMVIGKYLIIKRVVFDDYVMVGGHTTIAPGTIMGHDSVIGAISSTTYNRILDPNYIYFGIPAIPLKENKYAEERRDIVVKRHVDESKKMEEIHEVNIDEDKKKFIKTGDDE
;
A
#
# COMPACT_ATOMS: atom_id res chain seq x y z
N ILE A 1 23.83 12.53 -2.99
CA ILE A 1 24.93 11.59 -2.68
C ILE A 1 24.41 10.44 -1.81
N LYS A 2 23.73 10.67 -0.64
CA LYS A 2 23.22 9.58 0.24
C LYS A 2 22.33 8.56 -0.51
N PHE A 3 21.49 8.99 -1.44
CA PHE A 3 20.66 8.11 -2.26
C PHE A 3 21.49 7.16 -3.15
N LEU A 4 22.51 7.68 -3.80
CA LEU A 4 23.36 6.89 -4.70
C LEU A 4 24.13 5.80 -3.95
N ILE A 5 24.61 6.11 -2.74
CA ILE A 5 25.34 5.15 -1.90
C ILE A 5 24.47 3.95 -1.55
N VAL A 6 23.17 4.17 -1.38
CA VAL A 6 22.23 3.10 -1.02
C VAL A 6 21.74 2.35 -2.25
N TYR A 7 21.39 3.05 -3.32
CA TYR A 7 20.74 2.44 -4.48
C TYR A 7 21.73 1.69 -5.39
N ILE A 8 22.93 2.21 -5.57
CA ILE A 8 23.91 1.58 -6.45
C ILE A 8 24.23 0.13 -6.02
N PRO A 9 24.57 -0.17 -4.74
CA PRO A 9 24.82 -1.55 -4.34
C PRO A 9 23.61 -2.48 -4.53
N ILE A 10 22.39 -2.00 -4.21
CA ILE A 10 21.17 -2.81 -4.35
C ILE A 10 20.92 -3.16 -5.81
N LEU A 11 20.94 -2.16 -6.69
CA LEU A 11 20.71 -2.34 -8.12
C LEU A 11 21.81 -3.17 -8.77
N TYR A 12 23.06 -2.98 -8.35
CA TYR A 12 24.19 -3.76 -8.83
C TYR A 12 24.04 -5.24 -8.45
N LEU A 13 23.75 -5.55 -7.19
CA LEU A 13 23.57 -6.93 -6.72
C LEU A 13 22.37 -7.60 -7.38
N ALA A 14 21.25 -6.89 -7.51
CA ALA A 14 20.09 -7.38 -8.25
C ALA A 14 20.43 -7.62 -9.73
N GLY A 15 21.20 -6.72 -10.35
CA GLY A 15 21.68 -6.84 -11.73
C GLY A 15 22.61 -8.05 -11.93
N LEU A 16 23.46 -8.39 -10.95
CA LEU A 16 24.31 -9.60 -11.02
C LEU A 16 23.45 -10.87 -11.09
N VAL A 17 22.37 -10.97 -10.34
CA VAL A 17 21.45 -12.12 -10.40
C VAL A 17 20.88 -12.29 -11.80
N ILE A 18 20.49 -11.20 -12.44
CA ILE A 18 19.99 -11.24 -13.84
C ILE A 18 21.10 -11.64 -14.79
N SER A 19 22.31 -11.10 -14.63
CA SER A 19 23.45 -11.38 -15.51
C SER A 19 23.81 -12.86 -15.49
N ILE A 20 23.77 -13.49 -14.31
CA ILE A 20 23.98 -14.94 -14.18
C ILE A 20 22.88 -15.72 -14.89
N PHE A 21 21.61 -15.38 -14.68
CA PHE A 21 20.49 -16.02 -15.36
C PHE A 21 20.59 -15.87 -16.88
N TRP A 22 20.89 -14.66 -17.37
CA TRP A 22 21.04 -14.37 -18.81
C TRP A 22 22.19 -15.15 -19.42
N TYR A 23 23.32 -15.23 -18.73
CA TYR A 23 24.49 -16.01 -19.18
C TYR A 23 24.13 -17.49 -19.34
N GLU A 24 23.49 -18.10 -18.35
CA GLU A 24 23.09 -19.51 -18.44
C GLU A 24 22.03 -19.75 -19.52
N TYR A 25 21.07 -18.82 -19.68
CA TYR A 25 20.06 -18.90 -20.72
C TYR A 25 20.66 -18.83 -22.14
N THR A 26 21.62 -17.95 -22.36
CA THR A 26 22.24 -17.72 -23.67
C THR A 26 23.41 -18.65 -23.98
N LYS A 27 23.94 -19.34 -23.00
CA LYS A 27 25.11 -20.23 -23.14
C LYS A 27 24.96 -21.25 -24.25
N GLY A 28 23.74 -21.82 -24.41
CA GLY A 28 23.44 -22.75 -25.51
C GLY A 28 23.30 -22.11 -26.89
N VAL A 29 23.04 -20.79 -26.94
CA VAL A 29 22.84 -20.03 -28.18
C VAL A 29 24.17 -19.53 -28.75
N TRP A 30 25.15 -19.23 -27.87
CA TRP A 30 26.39 -18.55 -28.22
C TRP A 30 27.61 -19.47 -28.30
N ASP A 31 27.42 -20.78 -28.47
CA ASP A 31 28.54 -21.68 -28.72
C ASP A 31 29.02 -21.50 -30.17
N PHE A 32 29.71 -20.36 -30.40
CA PHE A 32 30.17 -19.89 -31.70
C PHE A 32 31.31 -20.69 -32.26
N SER A 33 31.87 -21.66 -31.55
CA SER A 33 33.17 -22.20 -31.93
C SER A 33 33.17 -23.13 -33.14
N ASN A 34 31.96 -23.57 -33.63
CA ASN A 34 31.89 -24.59 -34.69
C ASN A 34 30.85 -24.35 -35.80
N GLN A 35 30.28 -23.15 -35.97
CA GLN A 35 29.17 -23.00 -36.92
C GLN A 35 29.50 -22.06 -38.08
N THR A 36 29.45 -22.65 -39.28
CA THR A 36 29.70 -21.97 -40.56
C THR A 36 28.54 -21.14 -41.09
N ASN A 37 27.32 -21.27 -40.52
CA ASN A 37 26.12 -20.56 -40.94
C ASN A 37 25.35 -19.98 -39.76
N LEU A 38 25.61 -18.71 -39.44
CA LEU A 38 25.03 -17.97 -38.32
C LEU A 38 23.49 -17.94 -38.30
N ILE A 39 22.88 -17.77 -39.48
CA ILE A 39 21.43 -17.72 -39.62
C ILE A 39 20.77 -19.07 -39.32
N ARG A 40 21.37 -20.16 -39.82
CA ARG A 40 20.85 -21.52 -39.60
C ARG A 40 20.94 -21.90 -38.11
N SER A 41 22.06 -21.59 -37.48
CA SER A 41 22.27 -21.80 -36.05
C SER A 41 21.26 -21.07 -35.18
N ILE A 42 21.00 -19.81 -35.47
CA ILE A 42 20.06 -19.00 -34.69
C ILE A 42 18.60 -19.48 -34.86
N PHE A 43 18.17 -19.73 -36.12
CA PHE A 43 16.75 -19.98 -36.37
C PHE A 43 16.35 -21.45 -36.39
N ILE A 44 17.24 -22.39 -36.67
CA ILE A 44 16.89 -23.82 -36.81
C ILE A 44 17.36 -24.62 -35.62
N ASP A 45 18.63 -24.47 -35.24
CA ASP A 45 19.22 -25.29 -34.15
C ASP A 45 18.82 -24.84 -32.77
N ASN A 46 18.48 -23.54 -32.63
CA ASN A 46 18.09 -22.91 -31.33
C ASN A 46 16.66 -22.36 -31.35
N ILE A 47 15.77 -22.87 -32.18
CA ILE A 47 14.39 -22.41 -32.29
C ILE A 47 13.63 -22.46 -30.94
N SER A 48 13.92 -23.48 -30.12
CA SER A 48 13.35 -23.58 -28.76
C SER A 48 13.76 -22.42 -27.87
N THR A 49 15.03 -22.01 -27.91
CA THR A 49 15.55 -20.89 -27.13
C THR A 49 14.90 -19.58 -27.55
N ILE A 50 14.72 -19.37 -28.87
CA ILE A 50 14.03 -18.19 -29.39
C ILE A 50 12.54 -18.19 -28.99
N LEU A 51 11.88 -19.36 -29.07
CA LEU A 51 10.47 -19.49 -28.70
C LEU A 51 10.23 -19.19 -27.23
N PHE A 52 11.16 -19.56 -26.34
CA PHE A 52 11.07 -19.28 -24.91
C PHE A 52 11.61 -17.90 -24.50
N LEU A 53 12.17 -17.11 -25.42
CA LEU A 53 12.72 -15.78 -25.15
C LEU A 53 11.75 -14.83 -24.44
N PRO A 54 10.46 -14.72 -24.82
CA PRO A 54 9.51 -13.86 -24.11
C PRO A 54 9.34 -14.26 -22.65
N ILE A 55 9.28 -15.55 -22.37
CA ILE A 55 9.16 -16.08 -21.00
C ILE A 55 10.42 -15.77 -20.21
N ALA A 56 11.60 -15.93 -20.81
CA ALA A 56 12.88 -15.60 -20.18
C ALA A 56 12.99 -14.12 -19.82
N ILE A 57 12.49 -13.22 -20.66
CA ILE A 57 12.42 -11.78 -20.37
C ILE A 57 11.52 -11.50 -19.15
N PHE A 58 10.34 -12.12 -19.09
CA PHE A 58 9.46 -12.00 -17.93
C PHE A 58 10.16 -12.50 -16.65
N ILE A 59 10.78 -13.66 -16.69
CA ILE A 59 11.52 -14.21 -15.55
C ILE A 59 12.64 -13.24 -15.10
N MET A 60 13.37 -12.62 -16.02
CA MET A 60 14.40 -11.64 -15.69
C MET A 60 13.83 -10.42 -14.97
N ILE A 61 12.69 -9.89 -15.42
CA ILE A 61 12.02 -8.76 -14.76
C ILE A 61 11.63 -9.15 -13.32
N TYR A 62 11.04 -10.33 -13.13
CA TYR A 62 10.68 -10.82 -11.81
C TYR A 62 11.89 -11.04 -10.91
N LEU A 63 12.95 -11.65 -11.42
CA LEU A 63 14.20 -11.85 -10.67
C LEU A 63 14.82 -10.52 -10.25
N PHE A 64 14.75 -9.50 -11.12
CA PHE A 64 15.23 -8.16 -10.75
C PHE A 64 14.43 -7.57 -9.59
N ILE A 65 13.11 -7.57 -9.69
CA ILE A 65 12.23 -7.03 -8.65
C ILE A 65 12.47 -7.77 -7.32
N LEU A 66 12.50 -9.11 -7.36
CA LEU A 66 12.76 -9.92 -6.18
C LEU A 66 14.17 -9.69 -5.62
N GLY A 67 15.17 -9.52 -6.48
CA GLY A 67 16.53 -9.18 -6.09
C GLY A 67 16.58 -7.84 -5.35
N VAL A 68 15.97 -6.80 -5.89
CA VAL A 68 15.88 -5.48 -5.24
C VAL A 68 15.18 -5.58 -3.90
N LEU A 69 14.05 -6.29 -3.80
CA LEU A 69 13.33 -6.51 -2.55
C LEU A 69 14.21 -7.23 -1.52
N PHE A 70 14.88 -8.30 -1.92
CA PHE A 70 15.73 -9.10 -1.04
C PHE A 70 16.92 -8.30 -0.50
N PHE A 71 17.67 -7.63 -1.37
CA PHE A 71 18.83 -6.84 -0.94
C PHE A 71 18.43 -5.61 -0.13
N SER A 72 17.31 -4.97 -0.46
CA SER A 72 16.75 -3.88 0.36
C SER A 72 16.38 -4.37 1.76
N LYS A 73 15.77 -5.55 1.88
CA LYS A 73 15.44 -6.14 3.19
C LYS A 73 16.69 -6.53 3.96
N LEU A 74 17.69 -7.11 3.30
CA LEU A 74 18.96 -7.47 3.94
C LEU A 74 19.64 -6.24 4.55
N LEU A 75 19.76 -5.16 3.78
CA LEU A 75 20.31 -3.90 4.27
C LEU A 75 19.46 -3.30 5.39
N LEU A 76 18.13 -3.39 5.29
CA LEU A 76 17.24 -2.93 6.36
C LEU A 76 17.47 -3.69 7.66
N ILE A 77 17.67 -5.00 7.60
CA ILE A 77 18.00 -5.82 8.78
C ILE A 77 19.32 -5.34 9.39
N LEU A 78 20.37 -5.14 8.58
CA LEU A 78 21.65 -4.64 9.07
C LEU A 78 21.54 -3.26 9.74
N ILE A 79 20.76 -2.35 9.15
CA ILE A 79 20.51 -1.03 9.72
C ILE A 79 19.76 -1.14 11.04
N ASN A 80 18.74 -2.00 11.11
CA ASN A 80 17.96 -2.20 12.33
C ASN A 80 18.75 -2.88 13.45
N MET A 81 19.78 -3.66 13.13
CA MET A 81 20.72 -4.19 14.14
C MET A 81 21.57 -3.09 14.78
N ILE A 82 21.88 -2.02 14.02
CA ILE A 82 22.64 -0.87 14.52
C ILE A 82 21.73 0.11 15.27
N HIS A 83 20.57 0.41 14.69
CA HIS A 83 19.64 1.39 15.23
C HIS A 83 18.17 0.97 14.98
N LEU A 84 17.51 0.57 16.06
CA LEU A 84 16.09 0.17 16.01
C LEU A 84 15.18 1.38 15.73
N PRO A 85 14.13 1.21 14.90
CA PRO A 85 13.13 2.24 14.70
C PRO A 85 12.37 2.53 16.00
N LYS A 86 12.15 3.80 16.30
CA LYS A 86 11.46 4.26 17.51
C LYS A 86 10.35 5.26 17.15
N GLU A 87 9.25 5.19 17.88
CA GLU A 87 8.22 6.23 17.87
C GLU A 87 8.65 7.40 18.76
N GLY A 88 8.33 8.62 18.35
CA GLY A 88 8.67 9.82 19.11
C GLY A 88 8.80 11.07 18.26
N ILE A 89 9.26 12.12 18.92
CA ILE A 89 9.56 13.42 18.30
C ILE A 89 11.07 13.61 18.36
N PHE A 90 11.69 13.76 17.19
CA PHE A 90 13.14 13.89 17.04
C PHE A 90 13.49 15.21 16.37
N LEU A 91 14.67 15.72 16.59
CA LEU A 91 15.17 16.88 15.84
C LEU A 91 15.54 16.46 14.42
N ALA A 92 14.98 17.12 13.42
CA ALA A 92 15.23 16.88 11.99
C ALA A 92 16.51 17.62 11.53
N GLU A 93 17.61 17.42 12.23
CA GLU A 93 18.91 17.99 11.90
C GLU A 93 19.89 16.93 11.40
N VAL A 94 20.77 17.32 10.48
CA VAL A 94 21.73 16.43 9.75
C VAL A 94 22.73 15.70 10.65
N ARG A 95 22.76 15.95 11.94
CA ARG A 95 23.64 15.27 12.91
C ARG A 95 22.88 14.44 13.93
N ASN A 96 21.56 14.36 13.82
CA ASN A 96 20.76 13.53 14.70
C ASN A 96 20.71 12.11 14.14
N LEU A 97 21.18 11.15 14.91
CA LEU A 97 21.24 9.73 14.52
C LEU A 97 19.84 9.18 14.18
N ASP A 98 18.82 9.50 14.99
CA ASP A 98 17.45 9.04 14.77
C ASP A 98 16.90 9.52 13.41
N TYR A 99 17.17 10.78 13.06
CA TYR A 99 16.76 11.36 11.78
C TYR A 99 17.51 10.73 10.58
N ASP A 100 18.83 10.58 10.70
CA ASP A 100 19.63 10.00 9.62
C ASP A 100 19.26 8.52 9.37
N PHE A 101 19.06 7.74 10.42
CA PHE A 101 18.64 6.33 10.29
C PHE A 101 17.20 6.20 9.79
N TRP A 102 16.27 7.06 10.23
CA TRP A 102 14.92 7.11 9.67
C TRP A 102 14.94 7.42 8.17
N MET A 103 15.70 8.43 7.75
CA MET A 103 15.85 8.79 6.34
C MET A 103 16.40 7.61 5.53
N LEU A 104 17.42 6.93 6.05
CA LEU A 104 18.05 5.78 5.39
C LEU A 104 17.05 4.62 5.21
N ARG A 105 16.29 4.28 6.24
CA ARG A 105 15.24 3.26 6.16
C ARG A 105 14.14 3.63 5.16
N THR A 106 13.71 4.88 5.16
CA THR A 106 12.69 5.38 4.23
C THR A 106 13.16 5.28 2.77
N ILE A 107 14.41 5.67 2.50
CA ILE A 107 15.02 5.57 1.16
C ILE A 107 15.07 4.12 0.68
N LEU A 108 15.54 3.19 1.54
CA LEU A 108 15.63 1.77 1.22
C LEU A 108 14.30 1.16 0.82
N LYS A 109 13.27 1.42 1.61
CA LYS A 109 11.93 0.89 1.35
C LYS A 109 11.27 1.52 0.14
N LYS A 110 11.52 2.81 -0.08
CA LYS A 110 10.88 3.57 -1.16
C LYS A 110 11.21 2.98 -2.53
N ILE A 111 12.47 2.65 -2.82
CA ILE A 111 12.83 2.08 -4.14
C ILE A 111 12.21 0.70 -4.34
N ALA A 112 12.24 -0.15 -3.31
CA ALA A 112 11.71 -1.50 -3.39
C ALA A 112 10.19 -1.50 -3.61
N LEU A 113 9.45 -0.71 -2.83
CA LEU A 113 8.00 -0.58 -2.93
C LEU A 113 7.57 0.11 -4.24
N TRP A 114 8.33 1.13 -4.68
CA TRP A 114 8.05 1.81 -5.95
C TRP A 114 8.22 0.86 -7.15
N LEU A 115 9.31 0.08 -7.16
CA LEU A 115 9.58 -0.87 -8.24
C LEU A 115 8.51 -1.96 -8.31
N LEU A 116 8.08 -2.47 -7.16
CA LEU A 116 7.05 -3.48 -7.07
C LEU A 116 5.69 -2.97 -7.55
N ARG A 117 5.31 -1.77 -7.11
CA ARG A 117 4.04 -1.13 -7.47
C ARG A 117 3.93 -0.82 -8.96
N ASN A 118 5.03 -0.43 -9.60
CA ASN A 118 5.08 -0.15 -11.04
C ASN A 118 5.48 -1.38 -11.86
N GLY A 119 5.73 -2.51 -11.23
CA GLY A 119 6.09 -3.77 -11.86
C GLY A 119 4.86 -4.59 -12.29
N PRO A 120 5.08 -5.69 -13.01
CA PRO A 120 4.01 -6.55 -13.50
C PRO A 120 3.39 -7.46 -12.41
N VAL A 121 3.61 -7.15 -11.14
CA VAL A 121 3.17 -7.94 -9.96
C VAL A 121 2.42 -7.07 -8.95
N PRO A 122 1.33 -6.39 -9.31
CA PRO A 122 0.68 -5.42 -8.43
C PRO A 122 0.12 -6.03 -7.13
N TRP A 123 -0.20 -7.32 -7.14
CA TRP A 123 -0.68 -8.06 -5.96
C TRP A 123 0.42 -8.39 -4.92
N ALA A 124 1.69 -8.25 -5.28
CA ALA A 124 2.80 -8.55 -4.38
C ALA A 124 3.17 -7.38 -3.45
N ASP A 125 2.58 -6.20 -3.61
CA ASP A 125 2.76 -5.05 -2.73
C ASP A 125 2.35 -5.36 -1.28
N PHE A 126 1.25 -6.11 -1.11
CA PHE A 126 0.78 -6.62 0.17
C PHE A 126 1.85 -7.47 0.88
N ILE A 127 2.48 -8.40 0.17
CA ILE A 127 3.53 -9.27 0.72
C ILE A 127 4.75 -8.42 1.10
N ALA A 128 5.13 -7.48 0.25
CA ALA A 128 6.27 -6.61 0.49
C ALA A 128 6.05 -5.67 1.67
N LEU A 129 4.87 -5.08 1.82
CA LEU A 129 4.53 -4.23 2.96
C LEU A 129 4.66 -5.01 4.28
N LYS A 130 4.10 -6.23 4.33
CA LYS A 130 4.28 -7.12 5.49
C LYS A 130 5.75 -7.44 5.75
N TRP A 131 6.49 -7.73 4.70
CA TRP A 131 7.92 -8.05 4.81
C TRP A 131 8.75 -6.85 5.32
N PHE A 132 8.38 -5.63 4.94
CA PHE A 132 9.05 -4.41 5.41
C PHE A 132 8.61 -3.94 6.80
N GLY A 133 7.55 -4.50 7.39
CA GLY A 133 7.20 -4.27 8.79
C GLY A 133 5.80 -3.71 9.06
N VAL A 134 4.94 -3.62 8.04
CA VAL A 134 3.52 -3.32 8.26
C VAL A 134 2.83 -4.52 8.87
N ASN A 135 2.15 -4.32 9.99
CA ASN A 135 1.28 -5.35 10.56
C ASN A 135 -0.08 -5.27 9.88
N MET A 136 -0.36 -6.20 8.97
CA MET A 136 -1.57 -6.15 8.13
C MET A 136 -2.20 -7.53 8.01
N ASP A 137 -3.52 -7.60 8.15
CA ASP A 137 -4.28 -8.83 7.91
C ASP A 137 -4.39 -9.14 6.41
N SER A 138 -4.41 -10.42 6.05
CA SER A 138 -4.44 -10.89 4.66
C SER A 138 -5.75 -10.60 3.92
N SER A 139 -6.83 -10.31 4.65
CA SER A 139 -8.13 -9.94 4.08
C SER A 139 -8.26 -8.47 3.72
N SER A 140 -7.22 -7.66 4.01
CA SER A 140 -7.24 -6.21 3.78
C SER A 140 -6.53 -5.84 2.49
N HIS A 141 -7.01 -4.78 1.82
CA HIS A 141 -6.53 -4.36 0.51
C HIS A 141 -6.18 -2.87 0.46
N LEU A 142 -5.00 -2.58 -0.07
CA LEU A 142 -4.51 -1.24 -0.33
C LEU A 142 -4.52 -1.00 -1.84
N TYR A 143 -5.63 -0.53 -2.40
CA TYR A 143 -5.75 -0.24 -3.82
C TYR A 143 -4.90 0.97 -4.21
N ASP A 144 -3.68 0.73 -4.65
CA ASP A 144 -2.75 1.76 -5.11
C ASP A 144 -2.59 2.92 -4.10
N ALA A 145 -2.77 2.63 -2.79
CA ALA A 145 -2.54 3.58 -1.72
C ALA A 145 -1.06 3.59 -1.32
N TRP A 146 -0.51 4.77 -1.07
CA TRP A 146 0.82 4.87 -0.47
C TRP A 146 0.73 4.58 1.02
N CYS A 147 1.57 3.68 1.51
CA CYS A 147 1.66 3.35 2.92
C CYS A 147 3.11 3.36 3.40
N ASP A 148 3.37 4.08 4.49
CA ASP A 148 4.66 3.97 5.17
C ASP A 148 4.84 2.54 5.69
N ALA A 149 6.01 1.95 5.45
CA ALA A 149 6.26 0.56 5.81
C ALA A 149 6.79 0.37 7.24
N GLU A 150 6.55 1.36 8.12
CA GLU A 150 6.86 1.27 9.55
C GLU A 150 5.73 1.90 10.35
N PHE A 151 5.50 1.39 11.56
CA PHE A 151 4.51 1.91 12.51
C PHE A 151 3.09 2.04 11.91
N VAL A 152 2.70 1.10 11.04
CA VAL A 152 1.34 0.99 10.54
C VAL A 152 0.79 -0.38 10.90
N SER A 153 -0.41 -0.38 11.47
CA SER A 153 -1.15 -1.59 11.83
C SER A 153 -2.53 -1.54 11.18
N ILE A 154 -2.85 -2.58 10.43
CA ILE A 154 -4.07 -2.67 9.62
C ILE A 154 -4.81 -3.96 10.02
N GLY A 155 -6.00 -3.81 10.56
CA GLY A 155 -6.88 -4.87 10.98
C GLY A 155 -7.45 -5.68 9.82
N ARG A 156 -8.51 -6.46 10.08
CA ARG A 156 -9.16 -7.32 9.09
C ARG A 156 -10.12 -6.54 8.20
N LYS A 157 -10.17 -6.91 6.91
CA LYS A 157 -11.09 -6.36 5.92
C LYS A 157 -11.06 -4.82 5.85
N VAL A 158 -9.88 -4.25 6.07
CA VAL A 158 -9.62 -2.83 5.84
C VAL A 158 -9.44 -2.58 4.36
N LEU A 159 -10.02 -1.50 3.86
CA LEU A 159 -10.01 -1.14 2.46
C LEU A 159 -9.52 0.29 2.30
N CYS A 160 -8.38 0.48 1.62
CA CYS A 160 -7.87 1.80 1.31
C CYS A 160 -8.02 2.07 -0.18
N GLY A 161 -8.73 3.14 -0.52
CA GLY A 161 -8.98 3.56 -1.91
C GLY A 161 -7.74 4.07 -2.61
N GLN A 162 -7.82 4.11 -3.93
CA GLN A 162 -6.73 4.53 -4.81
C GLN A 162 -6.21 5.93 -4.45
N GLY A 163 -4.89 6.09 -4.46
CA GLY A 163 -4.23 7.36 -4.17
C GLY A 163 -4.29 7.81 -2.71
N ALA A 164 -4.84 7.01 -1.80
CA ALA A 164 -4.77 7.31 -0.37
C ALA A 164 -3.32 7.28 0.11
N THR A 165 -2.98 8.14 1.06
CA THR A 165 -1.63 8.27 1.62
C THR A 165 -1.68 8.05 3.12
N ILE A 166 -1.05 6.97 3.58
CA ILE A 166 -0.97 6.61 5.00
C ILE A 166 0.44 6.92 5.49
N MET A 167 0.56 7.93 6.33
CA MET A 167 1.84 8.39 6.86
C MET A 167 1.95 8.05 8.34
N SER A 168 2.99 7.33 8.72
CA SER A 168 3.39 7.13 10.13
C SER A 168 4.44 8.13 10.58
N SER A 169 4.97 8.93 9.65
CA SER A 169 6.00 9.93 9.92
C SER A 169 5.76 11.22 9.15
N MET A 170 6.09 12.36 9.78
CA MET A 170 6.06 13.67 9.14
C MET A 170 7.15 14.58 9.70
N VAL A 171 7.59 15.54 8.90
CA VAL A 171 8.53 16.59 9.37
C VAL A 171 7.77 17.91 9.44
N ILE A 172 7.73 18.52 10.63
CA ILE A 172 7.12 19.83 10.87
C ILE A 172 8.18 20.76 11.44
N GLY A 173 8.58 21.76 10.68
CA GLY A 173 9.64 22.67 11.05
C GLY A 173 10.96 21.94 11.29
N LYS A 174 11.44 21.96 12.54
CA LYS A 174 12.69 21.31 12.95
C LYS A 174 12.48 19.92 13.57
N TYR A 175 11.27 19.41 13.56
CA TYR A 175 10.94 18.16 14.24
C TYR A 175 10.46 17.08 13.26
N LEU A 176 11.06 15.91 13.37
CA LEU A 176 10.57 14.67 12.81
C LEU A 176 9.64 14.01 13.84
N ILE A 177 8.40 13.81 13.46
CA ILE A 177 7.39 13.15 14.29
C ILE A 177 7.13 11.78 13.71
N ILE A 178 7.33 10.74 14.51
CA ILE A 178 7.03 9.35 14.14
C ILE A 178 6.00 8.82 15.12
N LYS A 179 4.82 8.45 14.63
CA LYS A 179 3.77 7.91 15.48
C LYS A 179 2.93 6.88 14.73
N ARG A 180 2.62 5.80 15.41
CA ARG A 180 1.88 4.66 14.86
C ARG A 180 0.50 5.07 14.37
N VAL A 181 0.13 4.54 13.19
CA VAL A 181 -1.21 4.59 12.63
C VAL A 181 -1.85 3.23 12.82
N VAL A 182 -3.08 3.21 13.31
CA VAL A 182 -3.83 1.98 13.57
C VAL A 182 -5.19 2.05 12.88
N PHE A 183 -5.48 1.05 12.09
CA PHE A 183 -6.81 0.80 11.55
C PHE A 183 -7.34 -0.48 12.17
N ASP A 184 -8.45 -0.37 12.88
CA ASP A 184 -9.17 -1.52 13.38
C ASP A 184 -9.88 -2.29 12.27
N ASP A 185 -10.65 -3.32 12.61
CA ASP A 185 -11.34 -4.16 11.66
C ASP A 185 -12.43 -3.38 10.88
N TYR A 186 -12.60 -3.70 9.59
CA TYR A 186 -13.64 -3.16 8.70
C TYR A 186 -13.56 -1.65 8.45
N VAL A 187 -12.41 -1.04 8.64
CA VAL A 187 -12.18 0.37 8.33
C VAL A 187 -12.13 0.58 6.81
N MET A 188 -12.76 1.66 6.35
CA MET A 188 -12.69 2.06 4.95
C MET A 188 -12.08 3.47 4.83
N VAL A 189 -11.02 3.57 4.04
CA VAL A 189 -10.36 4.84 3.70
C VAL A 189 -10.67 5.19 2.25
N GLY A 190 -11.31 6.31 2.01
CA GLY A 190 -11.64 6.79 0.66
C GLY A 190 -10.41 7.15 -0.17
N GLY A 191 -10.58 7.20 -1.49
CA GLY A 191 -9.51 7.56 -2.41
C GLY A 191 -8.97 8.97 -2.16
N HIS A 192 -7.67 9.18 -2.45
CA HIS A 192 -6.97 10.45 -2.26
C HIS A 192 -7.06 11.05 -0.85
N THR A 193 -7.29 10.22 0.14
CA THR A 193 -7.36 10.62 1.56
C THR A 193 -5.96 10.60 2.16
N THR A 194 -5.63 11.59 2.98
CA THR A 194 -4.36 11.66 3.70
C THR A 194 -4.56 11.33 5.17
N ILE A 195 -3.92 10.28 5.63
CA ILE A 195 -3.91 9.84 7.02
C ILE A 195 -2.62 10.31 7.68
N ALA A 196 -2.75 11.18 8.67
CA ALA A 196 -1.62 11.75 9.40
C ALA A 196 -1.08 10.78 10.47
N PRO A 197 0.19 10.94 10.90
CA PRO A 197 0.79 10.14 11.95
C PRO A 197 -0.01 10.18 13.26
N GLY A 198 -0.10 9.03 13.93
CA GLY A 198 -0.84 8.89 15.18
C GLY A 198 -2.35 8.79 15.03
N THR A 199 -2.86 8.67 13.81
CA THR A 199 -4.28 8.44 13.59
C THR A 199 -4.66 7.02 13.99
N ILE A 200 -5.71 6.90 14.81
CA ILE A 200 -6.33 5.63 15.21
C ILE A 200 -7.75 5.65 14.69
N MET A 201 -8.11 4.68 13.86
CA MET A 201 -9.46 4.52 13.32
C MET A 201 -10.12 3.31 13.99
N GLY A 202 -11.22 3.56 14.68
CA GLY A 202 -12.02 2.51 15.31
C GLY A 202 -12.71 1.63 14.27
N HIS A 203 -13.13 0.43 14.69
CA HIS A 203 -13.77 -0.54 13.81
C HIS A 203 -15.03 0.03 13.12
N ASP A 204 -15.29 -0.45 11.91
CA ASP A 204 -16.44 -0.05 11.09
C ASP A 204 -16.51 1.47 10.79
N SER A 205 -15.42 2.20 10.98
CA SER A 205 -15.36 3.62 10.63
C SER A 205 -15.01 3.80 9.15
N VAL A 206 -15.57 4.86 8.57
CA VAL A 206 -15.35 5.22 7.16
C VAL A 206 -14.84 6.64 7.09
N ILE A 207 -13.76 6.88 6.37
CA ILE A 207 -13.34 8.22 5.98
C ILE A 207 -13.58 8.42 4.49
N GLY A 208 -14.30 9.48 4.14
CA GLY A 208 -14.66 9.77 2.74
C GLY A 208 -13.45 10.15 1.89
N ALA A 209 -13.64 10.08 0.57
CA ALA A 209 -12.59 10.47 -0.38
C ALA A 209 -12.18 11.96 -0.21
N ILE A 210 -10.94 12.28 -0.57
CA ILE A 210 -10.40 13.65 -0.54
C ILE A 210 -10.52 14.27 0.87
N SER A 211 -10.35 13.45 1.90
CA SER A 211 -10.36 13.90 3.30
C SER A 211 -8.96 13.87 3.88
N SER A 212 -8.75 14.54 5.01
CA SER A 212 -7.44 14.53 5.68
C SER A 212 -7.62 14.48 7.19
N THR A 213 -6.90 13.56 7.85
CA THR A 213 -6.84 13.55 9.31
C THR A 213 -5.77 14.52 9.82
N THR A 214 -5.94 14.99 11.04
CA THR A 214 -4.91 15.75 11.76
C THR A 214 -4.00 14.80 12.54
N TYR A 215 -2.84 15.32 12.93
CA TYR A 215 -1.91 14.61 13.79
C TYR A 215 -2.59 14.09 15.08
N ASN A 216 -2.28 12.85 15.44
CA ASN A 216 -2.76 12.21 16.67
C ASN A 216 -4.30 12.16 16.79
N ARG A 217 -5.01 12.00 15.69
CA ARG A 217 -6.47 11.97 15.67
C ARG A 217 -6.99 10.57 15.99
N ILE A 218 -7.94 10.51 16.92
CA ILE A 218 -8.72 9.30 17.18
C ILE A 218 -10.08 9.48 16.51
N LEU A 219 -10.46 8.50 15.69
CA LEU A 219 -11.74 8.41 15.01
C LEU A 219 -12.54 7.29 15.66
N ASP A 220 -13.71 7.66 16.21
CA ASP A 220 -14.56 6.73 16.92
C ASP A 220 -15.10 5.62 15.99
N PRO A 221 -15.35 4.42 16.52
CA PRO A 221 -15.90 3.32 15.74
C PRO A 221 -17.32 3.64 15.26
N ASN A 222 -17.75 3.01 14.17
CA ASN A 222 -19.08 3.12 13.59
C ASN A 222 -19.46 4.54 13.10
N TYR A 223 -18.51 5.40 12.79
CA TYR A 223 -18.77 6.74 12.25
C TYR A 223 -18.25 6.92 10.84
N ILE A 224 -18.92 7.78 10.09
CA ILE A 224 -18.49 8.28 8.79
C ILE A 224 -17.89 9.66 8.97
N TYR A 225 -16.65 9.84 8.52
CA TYR A 225 -15.90 11.09 8.58
C TYR A 225 -15.70 11.66 7.19
N PHE A 226 -15.69 12.98 7.08
CA PHE A 226 -15.43 13.67 5.82
C PHE A 226 -14.82 15.04 6.04
N GLY A 227 -14.02 15.51 5.06
CA GLY A 227 -13.50 16.88 5.00
C GLY A 227 -12.02 17.03 5.35
N ILE A 228 -11.56 18.29 5.34
CA ILE A 228 -10.18 18.71 5.63
C ILE A 228 -10.22 19.87 6.65
N PRO A 229 -10.01 19.58 7.93
CA PRO A 229 -9.78 18.27 8.56
C PRO A 229 -11.05 17.41 8.60
N ALA A 230 -10.86 16.09 8.69
CA ALA A 230 -11.95 15.13 8.77
C ALA A 230 -12.76 15.31 10.06
N ILE A 231 -14.07 15.54 9.91
CA ILE A 231 -15.02 15.69 11.00
C ILE A 231 -16.07 14.58 10.92
N PRO A 232 -16.66 14.15 12.04
CA PRO A 232 -17.73 13.18 12.04
C PRO A 232 -18.96 13.76 11.31
N LEU A 233 -19.48 13.01 10.34
CA LEU A 233 -20.65 13.40 9.56
C LEU A 233 -21.93 12.74 10.12
N LYS A 234 -21.89 11.42 10.29
CA LYS A 234 -22.99 10.61 10.80
C LYS A 234 -22.51 9.25 11.26
N GLU A 235 -23.34 8.56 12.03
CA GLU A 235 -23.10 7.16 12.39
C GLU A 235 -23.17 6.26 11.16
N ASN A 236 -22.32 5.23 11.10
CA ASN A 236 -22.31 4.23 10.05
C ASN A 236 -23.34 3.12 10.37
N LYS A 237 -24.61 3.42 10.24
CA LYS A 237 -25.72 2.50 10.54
C LYS A 237 -25.71 1.22 9.68
N TYR A 238 -24.97 1.22 8.57
CA TYR A 238 -24.89 0.10 7.63
C TYR A 238 -23.73 -0.87 7.90
N ALA A 239 -22.92 -0.61 8.91
CA ALA A 239 -21.77 -1.46 9.22
C ALA A 239 -22.20 -2.88 9.61
N GLU A 240 -23.21 -3.02 10.49
CA GLU A 240 -23.76 -4.31 10.91
C GLU A 240 -24.61 -4.96 9.82
N GLU A 241 -25.46 -4.19 9.16
CA GLU A 241 -26.27 -4.69 8.06
C GLU A 241 -25.43 -5.21 6.90
N ARG A 242 -24.28 -4.61 6.61
CA ARG A 242 -23.36 -5.10 5.57
C ARG A 242 -22.74 -6.46 5.90
N ARG A 243 -22.54 -6.80 7.17
CA ARG A 243 -22.02 -8.12 7.54
C ARG A 243 -22.97 -9.24 7.20
N ASP A 244 -24.28 -8.98 7.33
CA ASP A 244 -25.35 -9.94 7.00
C ASP A 244 -25.74 -9.92 5.53
N ILE A 245 -25.63 -8.78 4.87
CA ILE A 245 -26.08 -8.51 3.50
C ILE A 245 -25.23 -9.18 2.42
N VAL A 246 -23.93 -9.29 2.60
CA VAL A 246 -23.03 -9.88 1.60
C VAL A 246 -23.39 -11.34 1.27
N VAL A 247 -24.18 -11.99 2.13
CA VAL A 247 -24.54 -13.41 1.97
C VAL A 247 -25.95 -13.62 1.40
N LYS A 248 -26.88 -12.65 1.42
CA LYS A 248 -28.31 -12.94 1.21
C LYS A 248 -29.13 -12.03 0.30
N ARG A 249 -28.60 -10.96 -0.32
CA ARG A 249 -29.47 -10.03 -1.08
C ARG A 249 -29.59 -10.34 -2.58
N HIS A 250 -30.84 -10.59 -3.01
CA HIS A 250 -31.28 -10.43 -4.38
C HIS A 250 -31.59 -8.93 -4.67
N VAL A 251 -31.40 -8.51 -5.94
CA VAL A 251 -31.59 -7.12 -6.40
C VAL A 251 -33.00 -6.57 -6.07
N ASP A 252 -34.00 -7.45 -5.97
CA ASP A 252 -35.39 -7.08 -5.67
C ASP A 252 -35.61 -6.71 -4.19
N GLU A 253 -34.80 -7.20 -3.25
CA GLU A 253 -34.88 -6.81 -1.84
C GLU A 253 -34.30 -5.41 -1.59
N SER A 254 -33.26 -5.03 -2.34
CA SER A 254 -32.69 -3.69 -2.24
C SER A 254 -33.67 -2.62 -2.75
N LYS A 255 -34.43 -2.89 -3.80
CA LYS A 255 -35.48 -1.98 -4.29
C LYS A 255 -36.63 -1.81 -3.30
N LYS A 256 -37.05 -2.89 -2.63
CA LYS A 256 -38.06 -2.80 -1.57
C LYS A 256 -37.64 -1.93 -0.39
N MET A 257 -36.36 -1.95 -0.05
CA MET A 257 -35.85 -1.14 1.07
C MET A 257 -35.69 0.33 0.68
N GLU A 258 -35.36 0.64 -0.57
CA GLU A 258 -35.40 2.02 -1.08
C GLU A 258 -36.81 2.58 -1.07
N GLU A 259 -37.80 1.81 -1.52
CA GLU A 259 -39.22 2.21 -1.48
C GLU A 259 -39.72 2.46 -0.04
N ILE A 260 -39.36 1.61 0.93
CA ILE A 260 -39.71 1.80 2.34
C ILE A 260 -39.01 3.04 2.92
N HIS A 261 -37.80 3.33 2.51
CA HIS A 261 -37.07 4.51 2.99
C HIS A 261 -37.65 5.80 2.44
N GLU A 262 -38.06 5.82 1.18
CA GLU A 262 -38.77 6.98 0.57
C GLU A 262 -40.12 7.22 1.22
N VAL A 263 -40.90 6.17 1.51
CA VAL A 263 -42.19 6.28 2.19
C VAL A 263 -42.04 6.85 3.60
N ASN A 264 -41.02 6.41 4.37
CA ASN A 264 -40.77 6.93 5.72
C ASN A 264 -40.36 8.41 5.71
N ILE A 265 -39.53 8.82 4.73
CA ILE A 265 -39.14 10.23 4.57
C ILE A 265 -40.35 11.11 4.24
N ASP A 266 -41.28 10.62 3.43
CA ASP A 266 -42.49 11.37 3.09
C ASP A 266 -43.51 11.43 4.25
N GLU A 267 -43.57 10.40 5.08
CA GLU A 267 -44.41 10.43 6.31
C GLU A 267 -43.80 11.38 7.36
N ASP A 268 -42.52 11.41 7.53
CA ASP A 268 -41.85 12.34 8.45
C ASP A 268 -41.96 13.79 7.96
N LYS A 269 -41.86 14.04 6.65
CA LYS A 269 -42.15 15.37 6.09
C LYS A 269 -43.59 15.81 6.32
N LYS A 270 -44.58 14.91 6.17
CA LYS A 270 -45.99 15.21 6.43
C LYS A 270 -46.26 15.47 7.91
N LYS A 271 -45.58 14.82 8.82
CA LYS A 271 -45.65 15.11 10.28
C LYS A 271 -45.08 16.48 10.62
N PHE A 272 -43.94 16.87 10.02
CA PHE A 272 -43.35 18.19 10.22
C PHE A 272 -44.21 19.34 9.70
N ILE A 273 -44.92 19.13 8.59
CA ILE A 273 -45.82 20.14 8.02
C ILE A 273 -47.07 20.32 8.90
N LYS A 274 -47.62 19.23 9.48
CA LYS A 274 -48.79 19.31 10.38
C LYS A 274 -48.51 19.93 11.73
N THR A 275 -47.29 19.86 12.25
CA THR A 275 -46.90 20.51 13.51
C THR A 275 -46.53 21.98 13.33
N GLY A 276 -46.35 22.49 12.12
CA GLY A 276 -46.08 23.91 11.83
C GLY A 276 -47.30 24.77 11.55
N ASP A 277 -48.48 24.16 11.40
CA ASP A 277 -49.73 24.89 11.16
C ASP A 277 -50.59 25.11 12.44
N ASP A 278 -50.09 24.65 13.61
CA ASP A 278 -50.74 24.78 14.93
C ASP A 278 -50.05 25.80 15.84
N GLU A 279 -49.14 26.65 15.35
CA GLU A 279 -48.58 27.82 16.02
C GLU A 279 -48.95 29.09 15.22
#